data_657a0ef721eb9be71701fa9d5bb386d4
#
_entry.id   657a0ef721eb9be71701fa9d5bb386d4
#
_cell.length_a   1.000
_cell.length_b   1.000
_cell.length_c   1.000
_cell.angle_alpha   90.00
_cell.angle_beta   90.00
_cell.angle_gamma   90.00
#
_symmetry.space_group_name_H-M   'P 1'
#
loop_
_entity.id
_entity.type
_entity.pdbx_description
1 polymer ?
#
loop_
_entity_poly.entity_id
_entity_poly.type
_entity_poly.pdbx_seq_one_letter_code
_entity_poly.pdbx_strand_id
1 'polypeptide(L)'
;MGEHINTHCIPRLQKVINGEDQGGITKTVNWHGGGGFKFYELAASLIVKDKYGQQIISDKYNAEMLAEAMCKILGYHYKPDPEKYWKQGFSSEKSFIYTTTMSMQEEALSKLADDVGDNNLLICCSAFIGNPKAYPNISVKKIPAAILKKCEWGMEGYPLNISAYHPTDEDFEFEEEA
;
A
#
# COMPACT_ATOMS: atom_id res chain seq x y z
N MET A 1 14.98 -16.36 0.12
CA MET A 1 15.87 -15.28 -0.36
C MET A 1 17.17 -15.37 0.42
N GLY A 2 18.33 -15.32 -0.24
CA GLY A 2 19.61 -15.42 0.45
C GLY A 2 20.06 -14.06 1.00
N GLU A 3 20.91 -14.07 2.00
CA GLU A 3 21.45 -12.86 2.65
C GLU A 3 22.33 -11.98 1.72
N HIS A 4 22.64 -12.44 0.52
CA HIS A 4 23.43 -11.69 -0.46
C HIS A 4 22.90 -10.29 -0.78
N ILE A 5 21.60 -10.09 -0.69
CA ILE A 5 21.01 -8.77 -0.93
C ILE A 5 21.51 -7.78 0.13
N ASN A 6 21.44 -8.15 1.40
CA ASN A 6 21.83 -7.28 2.52
C ASN A 6 23.35 -7.16 2.68
N THR A 7 24.08 -8.23 2.38
CA THR A 7 25.53 -8.27 2.61
C THR A 7 26.36 -7.75 1.41
N HIS A 8 25.82 -7.83 0.19
CA HIS A 8 26.57 -7.48 -1.03
C HIS A 8 25.85 -6.47 -1.91
N CYS A 9 24.57 -6.71 -2.25
CA CYS A 9 23.90 -5.87 -3.25
C CYS A 9 23.62 -4.45 -2.73
N ILE A 10 22.97 -4.33 -1.57
CA ILE A 10 22.66 -3.03 -0.97
C ILE A 10 23.94 -2.22 -0.67
N PRO A 11 24.96 -2.77 0.02
CA PRO A 11 26.18 -2.02 0.27
C PRO A 11 26.91 -1.57 -1.00
N ARG A 12 26.86 -2.40 -2.06
CA ARG A 12 27.46 -2.02 -3.34
C ARG A 12 26.69 -0.88 -4.01
N LEU A 13 25.37 -0.94 -4.05
CA LEU A 13 24.53 0.14 -4.59
C LEU A 13 24.76 1.45 -3.82
N GLN A 14 24.85 1.39 -2.49
CA GLN A 14 25.15 2.56 -1.68
C GLN A 14 26.51 3.18 -2.04
N LYS A 15 27.55 2.35 -2.23
CA LYS A 15 28.87 2.85 -2.67
C LYS A 15 28.83 3.49 -4.05
N VAL A 16 28.05 2.94 -4.98
CA VAL A 16 27.87 3.54 -6.31
C VAL A 16 27.21 4.90 -6.21
N ILE A 17 26.12 5.00 -5.42
CA ILE A 17 25.39 6.25 -5.19
C ILE A 17 26.27 7.30 -4.53
N ASN A 18 27.10 6.90 -3.56
CA ASN A 18 28.04 7.80 -2.89
C ASN A 18 29.27 8.17 -3.74
N GLY A 19 29.41 7.60 -4.93
CA GLY A 19 30.62 7.80 -5.75
C GLY A 19 31.88 7.09 -5.24
N GLU A 20 31.72 6.16 -4.29
CA GLU A 20 32.83 5.45 -3.62
C GLU A 20 33.23 4.16 -4.35
N ASP A 21 32.38 3.63 -5.23
CA ASP A 21 32.69 2.41 -6.00
C ASP A 21 33.65 2.74 -7.14
N GLN A 22 34.88 2.29 -7.04
CA GLN A 22 35.91 2.46 -8.07
C GLN A 22 35.96 1.29 -9.07
N GLY A 23 34.98 0.38 -9.01
CA GLY A 23 34.92 -0.82 -9.84
C GLY A 23 34.01 -0.66 -11.09
N GLY A 24 34.08 -1.67 -11.95
CA GLY A 24 33.17 -1.79 -13.08
C GLY A 24 33.18 -0.60 -14.04
N ILE A 25 31.98 -0.19 -14.44
CA ILE A 25 31.73 0.89 -15.41
C ILE A 25 31.98 2.29 -14.81
N THR A 26 32.02 2.44 -13.49
CA THR A 26 32.18 3.73 -12.79
C THR A 26 33.32 4.56 -13.32
N LYS A 27 34.50 3.94 -13.52
CA LYS A 27 35.66 4.61 -14.11
C LYS A 27 35.48 5.00 -15.55
N THR A 28 34.84 4.15 -16.35
CA THR A 28 34.68 4.37 -17.78
C THR A 28 33.75 5.56 -18.05
N VAL A 29 32.70 5.72 -17.26
CA VAL A 29 31.74 6.81 -17.39
C VAL A 29 32.03 8.01 -16.49
N ASN A 30 33.13 7.94 -15.73
CA ASN A 30 33.54 8.98 -14.78
C ASN A 30 32.42 9.35 -13.78
N TRP A 31 31.78 8.33 -13.21
CA TRP A 31 30.68 8.51 -12.28
C TRP A 31 31.14 9.04 -10.92
N HIS A 32 30.53 10.09 -10.43
CA HIS A 32 30.89 10.76 -9.18
C HIS A 32 29.84 10.58 -8.07
N GLY A 33 28.84 9.77 -8.30
CA GLY A 33 27.75 9.56 -7.36
C GLY A 33 26.43 10.19 -7.83
N GLY A 34 25.41 10.04 -7.02
CA GLY A 34 24.05 10.54 -7.26
C GLY A 34 23.04 9.43 -7.47
N GLY A 35 21.77 9.82 -7.56
CA GLY A 35 20.64 8.91 -7.68
C GLY A 35 20.26 8.26 -6.35
N GLY A 36 19.38 7.28 -6.43
CA GLY A 36 18.90 6.51 -5.30
C GLY A 36 18.34 5.16 -5.74
N PHE A 37 18.01 4.31 -4.79
CA PHE A 37 17.28 3.08 -5.04
C PHE A 37 16.27 2.81 -3.93
N LYS A 38 15.21 2.07 -4.25
CA LYS A 38 14.24 1.57 -3.28
C LYS A 38 14.44 0.06 -3.14
N PHE A 39 14.57 -0.41 -1.93
CA PHE A 39 14.61 -1.83 -1.61
C PHE A 39 13.28 -2.23 -0.98
N TYR A 40 12.67 -3.29 -1.51
CA TYR A 40 11.40 -3.80 -1.02
C TYR A 40 11.55 -5.25 -0.58
N GLU A 41 11.01 -5.56 0.57
CA GLU A 41 10.83 -6.93 1.02
C GLU A 41 9.40 -7.39 0.75
N LEU A 42 9.27 -8.65 0.32
CA LEU A 42 7.94 -9.22 0.15
C LEU A 42 7.29 -9.41 1.52
N ALA A 43 6.21 -8.70 1.77
CA ALA A 43 5.44 -8.83 2.99
C ALA A 43 4.76 -10.22 3.07
N ALA A 44 4.43 -10.64 4.29
CA ALA A 44 3.62 -11.84 4.51
C ALA A 44 2.25 -11.69 3.83
N SER A 45 1.62 -12.82 3.48
CA SER A 45 0.28 -12.77 2.89
C SER A 45 -0.72 -12.14 3.85
N LEU A 46 -1.52 -11.19 3.35
CA LEU A 46 -2.59 -10.56 4.12
C LEU A 46 -3.67 -11.58 4.49
N ILE A 47 -3.98 -12.49 3.59
CA ILE A 47 -4.96 -13.56 3.83
C ILE A 47 -4.23 -14.89 4.02
N VAL A 48 -4.56 -15.56 5.09
CA VAL A 48 -4.10 -16.91 5.43
C VAL A 48 -5.29 -17.84 5.61
N LYS A 49 -5.06 -19.15 5.51
CA LYS A 49 -6.08 -20.14 5.84
C LYS A 49 -5.95 -20.52 7.31
N ASP A 50 -7.08 -20.52 8.02
CA ASP A 50 -7.15 -21.03 9.38
C ASP A 50 -7.11 -22.57 9.41
N LYS A 51 -7.19 -23.14 10.63
CA LYS A 51 -7.22 -24.60 10.83
C LYS A 51 -8.43 -25.32 10.21
N TYR A 52 -9.45 -24.56 9.82
CA TYR A 52 -10.65 -25.08 9.15
C TYR A 52 -10.64 -24.82 7.64
N GLY A 53 -9.55 -24.25 7.09
CA GLY A 53 -9.43 -23.88 5.69
C GLY A 53 -10.16 -22.60 5.30
N GLN A 54 -10.69 -21.84 6.27
CA GLN A 54 -11.32 -20.55 6.01
C GLN A 54 -10.28 -19.46 5.84
N GLN A 55 -10.55 -18.54 4.93
CA GLN A 55 -9.66 -17.42 4.67
C GLN A 55 -9.90 -16.33 5.72
N ILE A 56 -8.87 -16.03 6.47
CA ILE A 56 -8.84 -15.00 7.50
C ILE A 56 -7.70 -14.01 7.25
N ILE A 57 -7.81 -12.83 7.82
CA ILE A 57 -6.71 -11.85 7.80
C ILE A 57 -5.61 -12.36 8.72
N SER A 58 -4.36 -12.31 8.24
CA SER A 58 -3.20 -12.72 9.03
C SER A 58 -3.05 -11.83 10.26
N ASP A 59 -2.82 -12.45 11.42
CA ASP A 59 -2.53 -11.78 12.70
C ASP A 59 -1.19 -11.04 12.71
N LYS A 60 -0.33 -11.31 11.73
CA LYS A 60 0.94 -10.60 11.53
C LYS A 60 0.76 -9.18 10.98
N TYR A 61 -0.42 -8.87 10.46
CA TYR A 61 -0.73 -7.53 9.97
C TYR A 61 -1.20 -6.64 11.11
N ASN A 62 -0.52 -5.52 11.30
CA ASN A 62 -1.02 -4.43 12.13
C ASN A 62 -2.00 -3.55 11.33
N ALA A 63 -2.62 -2.59 12.01
CA ALA A 63 -3.62 -1.71 11.41
C ALA A 63 -3.08 -0.89 10.23
N GLU A 64 -1.83 -0.44 10.32
CA GLU A 64 -1.17 0.35 9.28
C GLU A 64 -0.87 -0.48 8.04
N MET A 65 -0.28 -1.66 8.22
CA MET A 65 -0.01 -2.59 7.11
C MET A 65 -1.29 -3.02 6.41
N LEU A 66 -2.38 -3.22 7.16
CA LEU A 66 -3.68 -3.55 6.59
C LEU A 66 -4.22 -2.38 5.77
N ALA A 67 -4.14 -1.15 6.28
CA ALA A 67 -4.59 0.04 5.58
C ALA A 67 -3.77 0.26 4.29
N GLU A 68 -2.45 0.12 4.34
CA GLU A 68 -1.58 0.22 3.16
C GLU A 68 -1.92 -0.85 2.11
N ALA A 69 -2.09 -2.11 2.53
CA ALA A 69 -2.47 -3.20 1.64
C ALA A 69 -3.84 -2.95 0.97
N MET A 70 -4.83 -2.46 1.74
CA MET A 70 -6.14 -2.12 1.20
C MET A 70 -6.08 -0.95 0.22
N CYS A 71 -5.27 0.06 0.49
CA CYS A 71 -5.02 1.16 -0.45
C CYS A 71 -4.49 0.62 -1.79
N LYS A 72 -3.43 -0.19 -1.76
CA LYS A 72 -2.84 -0.79 -2.98
C LYS A 72 -3.84 -1.64 -3.76
N ILE A 73 -4.59 -2.51 -3.09
CA ILE A 73 -5.57 -3.39 -3.72
C ILE A 73 -6.70 -2.61 -4.38
N LEU A 74 -7.12 -1.50 -3.79
CA LEU A 74 -8.27 -0.72 -4.24
C LEU A 74 -7.89 0.49 -5.11
N GLY A 75 -6.60 0.68 -5.38
CA GLY A 75 -6.11 1.76 -6.22
C GLY A 75 -6.11 3.13 -5.52
N TYR A 76 -5.83 3.15 -4.22
CA TYR A 76 -5.63 4.34 -3.43
C TYR A 76 -4.15 4.52 -3.09
N HIS A 77 -3.71 5.75 -2.98
CA HIS A 77 -2.39 6.09 -2.44
C HIS A 77 -2.45 6.12 -0.92
N TYR A 78 -1.62 5.32 -0.27
CA TYR A 78 -1.52 5.31 1.19
C TYR A 78 -0.77 6.56 1.68
N LYS A 79 -1.49 7.43 2.35
CA LYS A 79 -0.96 8.64 2.99
C LYS A 79 -1.86 9.04 4.15
N PRO A 80 -1.59 8.50 5.36
CA PRO A 80 -2.42 8.78 6.52
C PRO A 80 -2.29 10.24 6.96
N ASP A 81 -3.44 10.85 7.30
CA ASP A 81 -3.51 12.19 7.83
C ASP A 81 -3.37 12.14 9.36
N PRO A 82 -2.50 12.91 9.98
CA PRO A 82 -2.30 12.89 11.43
C PRO A 82 -3.48 13.44 12.24
N GLU A 83 -4.31 14.28 11.65
CA GLU A 83 -5.45 14.91 12.33
C GLU A 83 -6.76 14.13 12.09
N LYS A 84 -6.90 13.48 10.94
CA LYS A 84 -8.13 12.78 10.55
C LYS A 84 -7.88 11.28 10.43
N TYR A 85 -8.15 10.52 11.48
CA TYR A 85 -7.91 9.08 11.56
C TYR A 85 -8.55 8.26 10.43
N TRP A 86 -9.64 8.73 9.85
CA TRP A 86 -10.33 8.08 8.75
C TRP A 86 -9.70 8.35 7.38
N LYS A 87 -8.80 9.31 7.28
CA LYS A 87 -8.12 9.67 6.04
C LYS A 87 -6.78 8.95 5.96
N GLN A 88 -6.82 7.66 5.66
CA GLN A 88 -5.63 6.81 5.59
C GLN A 88 -5.00 6.78 4.20
N GLY A 89 -5.75 7.13 3.17
CA GLY A 89 -5.27 7.21 1.80
C GLY A 89 -6.28 7.94 0.92
N PHE A 90 -5.89 8.21 -0.31
CA PHE A 90 -6.70 8.94 -1.27
C PHE A 90 -6.57 8.36 -2.68
N SER A 91 -7.59 8.52 -3.51
CA SER A 91 -7.55 8.24 -4.95
C SER A 91 -7.77 9.50 -5.79
N SER A 92 -8.33 10.54 -5.18
CA SER A 92 -8.51 11.86 -5.75
C SER A 92 -8.61 12.90 -4.63
N GLU A 93 -8.69 14.18 -4.96
CA GLU A 93 -8.80 15.28 -3.98
C GLU A 93 -9.99 15.13 -3.01
N LYS A 94 -11.06 14.46 -3.44
CA LYS A 94 -12.29 14.28 -2.66
C LYS A 94 -12.62 12.82 -2.32
N SER A 95 -11.74 11.87 -2.62
CA SER A 95 -12.01 10.45 -2.42
C SER A 95 -10.96 9.81 -1.51
N PHE A 96 -11.38 9.37 -0.35
CA PHE A 96 -10.54 8.85 0.71
C PHE A 96 -10.90 7.41 1.08
N ILE A 97 -10.00 6.73 1.76
CA ILE A 97 -10.19 5.37 2.25
C ILE A 97 -9.87 5.29 3.74
N TYR A 98 -10.73 4.56 4.46
CA TYR A 98 -10.56 4.18 5.85
C TYR A 98 -10.66 2.67 6.02
N THR A 99 -9.65 2.07 6.61
CA THR A 99 -9.59 0.63 6.84
C THR A 99 -9.55 0.34 8.33
N THR A 100 -10.44 -0.53 8.79
CA THR A 100 -10.53 -0.96 10.19
C THR A 100 -10.85 -2.44 10.29
N THR A 101 -10.30 -3.12 11.30
CA THR A 101 -10.65 -4.50 11.62
C THR A 101 -11.93 -4.60 12.46
N MET A 102 -12.45 -3.47 12.91
CA MET A 102 -13.67 -3.42 13.72
C MET A 102 -14.93 -3.58 12.87
N SER A 103 -16.01 -3.94 13.53
CA SER A 103 -17.36 -3.87 12.95
C SER A 103 -17.86 -2.44 13.01
N MET A 104 -18.38 -1.93 11.89
CA MET A 104 -18.98 -0.59 11.82
C MET A 104 -20.47 -0.68 12.15
N GLN A 105 -20.92 0.18 13.05
CA GLN A 105 -22.33 0.32 13.44
C GLN A 105 -22.92 1.60 12.83
N GLU A 106 -24.25 1.69 12.77
CA GLU A 106 -25.00 2.82 12.20
C GLU A 106 -24.57 4.17 12.79
N GLU A 107 -24.40 4.24 14.11
CA GLU A 107 -23.97 5.45 14.81
C GLU A 107 -22.56 5.91 14.37
N ALA A 108 -21.66 4.96 14.14
CA ALA A 108 -20.31 5.26 13.68
C ALA A 108 -20.31 5.74 12.20
N LEU A 109 -21.18 5.16 11.37
CA LEU A 109 -21.37 5.60 9.98
C LEU A 109 -21.92 7.03 9.92
N SER A 110 -22.93 7.36 10.75
CA SER A 110 -23.51 8.70 10.82
C SER A 110 -22.44 9.75 11.20
N LYS A 111 -21.69 9.50 12.26
CA LYS A 111 -20.62 10.42 12.71
C LYS A 111 -19.53 10.60 11.66
N LEU A 112 -19.16 9.52 10.98
CA LEU A 112 -18.19 9.60 9.89
C LEU A 112 -18.74 10.36 8.68
N ALA A 113 -20.02 10.17 8.34
CA ALA A 113 -20.65 10.90 7.25
C ALA A 113 -20.63 12.41 7.48
N ASP A 114 -20.89 12.83 8.72
CA ASP A 114 -20.87 14.25 9.11
C ASP A 114 -19.43 14.82 9.07
N ASP A 115 -18.44 14.05 9.55
CA ASP A 115 -17.03 14.51 9.59
C ASP A 115 -16.40 14.52 8.18
N VAL A 116 -16.77 13.60 7.31
CA VAL A 116 -16.34 13.53 5.91
C VAL A 116 -16.92 14.67 5.07
N GLY A 117 -18.14 15.11 5.36
CA GLY A 117 -18.82 16.21 4.69
C GLY A 117 -18.99 15.97 3.19
N ASP A 118 -18.54 16.91 2.37
CA ASP A 118 -18.67 16.87 0.90
C ASP A 118 -17.68 15.92 0.19
N ASN A 119 -16.85 15.22 0.96
CA ASN A 119 -15.92 14.24 0.39
C ASN A 119 -16.56 12.86 0.31
N ASN A 120 -15.91 11.94 -0.40
CA ASN A 120 -16.31 10.55 -0.47
C ASN A 120 -15.37 9.68 0.37
N LEU A 121 -15.92 8.79 1.17
CA LEU A 121 -15.16 7.86 1.99
C LEU A 121 -15.50 6.41 1.66
N LEU A 122 -14.50 5.64 1.30
CA LEU A 122 -14.59 4.19 1.21
C LEU A 122 -14.15 3.57 2.54
N ILE A 123 -15.07 2.95 3.28
CA ILE A 123 -14.78 2.25 4.52
C ILE A 123 -14.56 0.77 4.23
N CYS A 124 -13.40 0.25 4.61
CA CYS A 124 -13.08 -1.16 4.58
C CYS A 124 -13.08 -1.71 6.01
N CYS A 125 -14.02 -2.60 6.32
CA CYS A 125 -14.20 -3.15 7.67
C CYS A 125 -14.44 -4.66 7.65
N SER A 126 -14.30 -5.31 8.82
CA SER A 126 -14.54 -6.76 8.94
C SER A 126 -16.02 -7.11 8.80
N ALA A 127 -16.90 -6.28 9.36
CA ALA A 127 -18.33 -6.39 9.27
C ALA A 127 -18.98 -5.00 9.40
N PHE A 128 -20.23 -4.88 8.98
CA PHE A 128 -21.01 -3.68 9.25
C PHE A 128 -22.48 -4.04 9.54
N ILE A 129 -23.09 -3.24 10.38
CA ILE A 129 -24.50 -3.31 10.75
C ILE A 129 -25.08 -1.92 10.50
N GLY A 130 -26.12 -1.83 9.67
CA GLY A 130 -26.76 -0.59 9.28
C GLY A 130 -26.99 -0.51 7.78
N ASN A 131 -27.47 0.64 7.32
CA ASN A 131 -27.75 0.90 5.92
C ASN A 131 -26.76 1.94 5.33
N PRO A 132 -25.62 1.52 4.74
CA PRO A 132 -24.66 2.46 4.16
C PRO A 132 -25.23 3.33 3.04
N LYS A 133 -26.32 2.86 2.39
CA LYS A 133 -27.00 3.62 1.32
C LYS A 133 -27.73 4.88 1.82
N ALA A 134 -27.93 4.99 3.14
CA ALA A 134 -28.46 6.20 3.74
C ALA A 134 -27.49 7.39 3.68
N TYR A 135 -26.20 7.10 3.48
CA TYR A 135 -25.13 8.09 3.45
C TYR A 135 -24.50 8.15 2.05
N PRO A 136 -24.86 9.13 1.21
CA PRO A 136 -24.41 9.18 -0.19
C PRO A 136 -22.90 9.37 -0.34
N ASN A 137 -22.24 9.94 0.67
CA ASN A 137 -20.80 10.17 0.73
C ASN A 137 -19.99 9.00 1.31
N ILE A 138 -20.66 7.90 1.74
CA ILE A 138 -20.01 6.74 2.32
C ILE A 138 -20.27 5.49 1.48
N SER A 139 -19.21 4.75 1.22
CA SER A 139 -19.27 3.39 0.67
C SER A 139 -18.61 2.41 1.63
N VAL A 140 -19.25 1.26 1.89
CA VAL A 140 -18.73 0.25 2.82
C VAL A 140 -18.43 -1.04 2.08
N LYS A 141 -17.25 -1.61 2.33
CA LYS A 141 -16.81 -2.91 1.81
C LYS A 141 -16.28 -3.79 2.94
N LYS A 142 -16.64 -5.07 2.91
CA LYS A 142 -16.01 -6.07 3.79
C LYS A 142 -14.62 -6.39 3.28
N ILE A 143 -13.62 -6.35 4.16
CA ILE A 143 -12.22 -6.56 3.81
C ILE A 143 -11.99 -7.88 3.06
N PRO A 144 -12.39 -9.07 3.55
CA PRO A 144 -12.14 -10.32 2.83
C PRO A 144 -12.73 -10.35 1.43
N ALA A 145 -13.97 -9.88 1.26
CA ALA A 145 -14.64 -9.84 -0.04
C ALA A 145 -13.98 -8.83 -1.01
N ALA A 146 -13.49 -7.70 -0.52
CA ALA A 146 -12.80 -6.71 -1.33
C ALA A 146 -11.46 -7.26 -1.83
N ILE A 147 -10.75 -8.00 -1.01
CA ILE A 147 -9.47 -8.62 -1.36
C ILE A 147 -9.69 -9.75 -2.35
N LEU A 148 -10.60 -10.69 -2.06
CA LEU A 148 -10.87 -11.86 -2.89
C LEU A 148 -11.33 -11.53 -4.31
N LYS A 149 -11.97 -10.39 -4.52
CA LYS A 149 -12.39 -9.95 -5.86
C LYS A 149 -11.24 -9.43 -6.74
N LYS A 150 -10.16 -8.99 -6.14
CA LYS A 150 -9.03 -8.36 -6.85
C LYS A 150 -7.77 -9.23 -6.87
N CYS A 151 -7.64 -10.16 -5.94
CA CYS A 151 -6.52 -11.10 -5.89
C CYS A 151 -6.97 -12.45 -6.45
N GLU A 152 -6.29 -12.94 -7.44
CA GLU A 152 -6.44 -14.31 -7.97
C GLU A 152 -5.78 -15.28 -6.99
N TRP A 153 -6.40 -15.49 -5.84
CA TRP A 153 -5.91 -16.40 -4.82
C TRP A 153 -6.02 -17.84 -5.30
N GLY A 154 -4.89 -18.53 -5.33
CA GLY A 154 -4.83 -19.95 -5.69
C GLY A 154 -4.45 -20.23 -7.14
N MET A 155 -4.14 -19.24 -7.95
CA MET A 155 -3.42 -19.45 -9.20
C MET A 155 -1.92 -19.54 -8.90
N GLU A 156 -1.33 -20.69 -9.21
CA GLU A 156 0.13 -20.84 -9.25
C GLU A 156 0.67 -19.91 -10.35
N GLY A 157 1.36 -18.87 -9.93
CA GLY A 157 1.88 -17.84 -10.82
C GLY A 157 1.16 -16.53 -10.59
N TYR A 158 1.56 -15.85 -9.53
CA TYR A 158 1.46 -14.40 -9.48
C TYR A 158 2.31 -13.91 -10.67
N PRO A 159 1.72 -13.44 -11.76
CA PRO A 159 2.52 -12.75 -12.75
C PRO A 159 2.98 -11.47 -12.06
N LEU A 160 4.19 -11.48 -11.54
CA LEU A 160 4.96 -10.28 -11.40
C LEU A 160 5.11 -9.75 -12.82
N ASN A 161 4.10 -9.04 -13.29
CA ASN A 161 4.14 -8.36 -14.57
C ASN A 161 5.07 -7.15 -14.40
N ILE A 162 6.36 -7.48 -14.25
CA ILE A 162 7.45 -6.50 -14.20
C ILE A 162 7.48 -5.71 -15.51
N SER A 163 6.90 -6.26 -16.59
CA SER A 163 6.75 -5.59 -17.88
C SER A 163 5.70 -4.47 -17.89
N ALA A 164 4.87 -4.33 -16.85
CA ALA A 164 3.85 -3.28 -16.76
C ALA A 164 4.31 -2.03 -15.98
N TYR A 165 5.51 -2.06 -15.36
CA TYR A 165 6.08 -0.88 -14.75
C TYR A 165 6.82 -0.07 -15.82
N HIS A 166 6.13 0.87 -16.41
CA HIS A 166 6.74 1.96 -17.15
C HIS A 166 6.96 3.08 -16.13
N PRO A 167 8.20 3.38 -15.73
CA PRO A 167 8.45 4.57 -14.95
C PRO A 167 7.92 5.76 -15.75
N THR A 168 7.02 6.52 -15.14
CA THR A 168 6.59 7.81 -15.69
C THR A 168 7.69 8.82 -15.43
N ASP A 169 7.76 9.89 -16.26
CA ASP A 169 8.76 10.95 -16.09
C ASP A 169 8.70 11.59 -14.69
N GLU A 170 7.56 11.49 -14.00
CA GLU A 170 7.36 11.91 -12.60
C GLU A 170 8.16 11.08 -11.58
N ASP A 171 8.57 9.83 -11.91
CA ASP A 171 9.41 9.00 -11.05
C ASP A 171 10.88 9.47 -11.04
N PHE A 172 11.24 10.43 -11.88
CA PHE A 172 12.58 10.98 -12.07
C PHE A 172 12.69 12.48 -11.77
N GLU A 173 11.72 13.10 -11.11
CA GLU A 173 11.89 14.45 -10.60
C GLU A 173 13.01 14.47 -9.56
N PHE A 174 14.19 14.86 -10.00
CA PHE A 174 15.29 15.24 -9.13
C PHE A 174 14.92 16.57 -8.50
N GLU A 175 14.78 16.63 -7.19
CA GLU A 175 14.84 17.91 -6.49
C GLU A 175 16.23 18.51 -6.75
N GLU A 176 16.33 19.45 -7.68
CA GLU A 176 17.46 20.36 -7.76
C GLU A 176 17.42 21.27 -6.52
N GLU A 177 18.07 20.84 -5.45
CA GLU A 177 18.40 21.77 -4.37
C GLU A 177 19.42 22.77 -4.88
N ALA A 178 18.98 24.04 -4.91
CA ALA A 178 19.81 25.21 -5.19
C ALA A 178 20.75 25.55 -4.03
#